data_50f5020a38d3719efd58fb9b6aa13986
#
_entry.id   50f5020a38d3719efd58fb9b6aa13986
#
_cell.length_a   1.000
_cell.length_b   1.000
_cell.length_c   1.000
_cell.angle_alpha   90.00
_cell.angle_beta   90.00
_cell.angle_gamma   90.00
#
_symmetry.space_group_name_H-M   'P 1'
#
loop_
_entity.id
_entity.type
_entity.pdbx_description
1 polymer ?
#
loop_
_entity_poly.entity_id
_entity_poly.type
_entity_poly.pdbx_seq_one_letter_code
_entity_poly.pdbx_strand_id
1 'polypeptide(L)'
;AKLTTGEANVFDGCIAAYNADDGWDLFAKAATGSIGAVTIQNCVAYKNGYLMLAAEPVKKQSLQFPTVTCDDDGNLSFSNVAVTIAAGNGNGFKMGGTNLPGNHKLLNSISYDNAAKGIDSNSCPDVKVYSSTSYNNEGYNVALYTGNKSAVTDYAADGVISFRKGTDGKEQLALQSQSSTAVYGPNNFYWDSETQTSHNKSTNTVTVKESWFESLDTSVAPTRNADGSINMHGLLLLTAEGLAATDAGARGSAWGQPEAAKATIR
;
A
#
# COMPACT_ATOMS: atom_id res chain seq x y z
N ALA A 1 7.37 -14.28 -1.99
CA ALA A 1 7.84 -15.42 -1.18
C ALA A 1 6.74 -15.82 -0.20
N LYS A 2 6.46 -17.12 -0.09
CA LYS A 2 5.53 -17.63 0.92
C LYS A 2 6.36 -18.10 2.11
N LEU A 3 6.29 -17.33 3.18
CA LEU A 3 7.00 -17.60 4.42
C LEU A 3 6.10 -18.43 5.33
N THR A 4 6.12 -19.74 5.17
CA THR A 4 5.30 -20.67 5.99
C THR A 4 5.94 -20.98 7.34
N THR A 5 7.21 -20.68 7.49
CA THR A 5 7.98 -20.91 8.71
C THR A 5 8.98 -19.78 8.90
N GLY A 6 9.40 -19.58 10.11
CA GLY A 6 10.33 -18.52 10.48
C GLY A 6 9.60 -17.28 11.02
N GLU A 7 10.20 -16.69 12.01
CA GLU A 7 9.76 -15.44 12.62
C GLU A 7 10.77 -14.34 12.26
N ALA A 8 10.33 -13.09 12.38
CA ALA A 8 11.19 -11.91 12.20
C ALA A 8 11.80 -11.76 10.79
N ASN A 9 11.09 -12.12 9.73
CA ASN A 9 11.49 -11.75 8.36
C ASN A 9 11.36 -10.23 8.18
N VAL A 10 12.40 -9.59 7.63
CA VAL A 10 12.43 -8.14 7.43
C VAL A 10 12.71 -7.81 5.97
N PHE A 11 11.90 -6.93 5.39
CA PHE A 11 12.18 -6.22 4.13
C PHE A 11 12.50 -4.77 4.52
N ASP A 12 13.70 -4.32 4.22
CA ASP A 12 14.18 -2.98 4.54
C ASP A 12 14.68 -2.26 3.30
N GLY A 13 14.24 -1.03 3.08
CA GLY A 13 14.66 -0.20 1.97
C GLY A 13 14.34 -0.78 0.58
N CYS A 14 13.25 -1.51 0.43
CA CYS A 14 12.87 -2.14 -0.84
C CYS A 14 11.88 -1.29 -1.64
N ILE A 15 11.92 -1.43 -2.96
CA ILE A 15 10.95 -0.83 -3.88
C ILE A 15 10.18 -1.96 -4.58
N ALA A 16 8.85 -1.90 -4.55
CA ALA A 16 7.96 -2.74 -5.35
C ALA A 16 7.09 -1.86 -6.25
N ALA A 17 7.34 -1.92 -7.55
CA ALA A 17 6.67 -1.05 -8.50
C ALA A 17 6.37 -1.77 -9.81
N TYR A 18 5.32 -1.32 -10.50
CA TYR A 18 4.91 -1.81 -11.82
C TYR A 18 4.70 -3.33 -11.88
N ASN A 19 4.35 -3.95 -10.75
CA ASN A 19 3.93 -5.35 -10.77
C ASN A 19 2.51 -5.45 -11.34
N ALA A 20 2.25 -6.51 -12.08
CA ALA A 20 0.91 -6.76 -12.62
C ALA A 20 -0.12 -7.14 -11.54
N ASP A 21 0.31 -7.39 -10.33
CA ASP A 21 -0.49 -7.70 -9.14
C ASP A 21 0.00 -6.80 -7.97
N ASP A 22 -0.07 -7.28 -6.75
CA ASP A 22 0.32 -6.55 -5.55
C ASP A 22 1.83 -6.22 -5.49
N GLY A 23 2.22 -5.15 -4.84
CA GLY A 23 3.62 -4.82 -4.55
C GLY A 23 4.21 -5.81 -3.54
N TRP A 24 3.59 -5.95 -2.38
CA TRP A 24 3.81 -7.03 -1.42
C TRP A 24 2.53 -7.83 -1.25
N ASP A 25 2.66 -9.15 -1.15
CA ASP A 25 1.55 -10.07 -0.89
C ASP A 25 1.92 -11.06 0.22
N LEU A 26 1.47 -10.77 1.43
CA LEU A 26 1.61 -11.63 2.60
C LEU A 26 0.39 -12.55 2.79
N PHE A 27 -0.26 -12.93 1.70
CA PHE A 27 -1.48 -13.73 1.73
C PHE A 27 -1.29 -15.09 2.40
N ALA A 28 -1.94 -15.30 3.53
CA ALA A 28 -2.03 -16.59 4.19
C ALA A 28 -3.24 -17.38 3.65
N LYS A 29 -3.04 -18.64 3.29
CA LYS A 29 -4.12 -19.53 2.84
C LYS A 29 -4.75 -20.23 4.03
N ALA A 30 -6.08 -20.30 4.08
CA ALA A 30 -6.80 -21.02 5.15
C ALA A 30 -6.31 -22.46 5.32
N ALA A 31 -5.98 -23.16 4.23
CA ALA A 31 -5.52 -24.53 4.26
C ALA A 31 -4.11 -24.73 4.86
N THR A 32 -3.28 -23.69 4.86
CA THR A 32 -1.88 -23.75 5.37
C THR A 32 -1.69 -22.98 6.67
N GLY A 33 -2.70 -22.22 7.10
CA GLY A 33 -2.63 -21.41 8.31
C GLY A 33 -1.86 -20.11 8.12
N SER A 34 -1.58 -19.44 9.24
CA SER A 34 -0.81 -18.21 9.29
C SER A 34 0.60 -18.38 8.75
N ILE A 35 1.14 -17.35 8.15
CA ILE A 35 2.57 -17.26 7.83
C ILE A 35 3.30 -16.56 8.97
N GLY A 36 4.64 -16.74 9.05
CA GLY A 36 5.47 -16.10 10.06
C GLY A 36 5.37 -14.57 9.99
N ALA A 37 5.57 -13.90 11.12
CA ALA A 37 5.54 -12.45 11.19
C ALA A 37 6.55 -11.81 10.23
N VAL A 38 6.11 -10.78 9.52
CA VAL A 38 6.94 -10.04 8.57
C VAL A 38 6.93 -8.56 8.95
N THR A 39 8.10 -7.95 8.98
CA THR A 39 8.25 -6.51 9.05
C THR A 39 8.67 -5.97 7.68
N ILE A 40 7.93 -5.00 7.17
CA ILE A 40 8.29 -4.21 5.98
C ILE A 40 8.60 -2.81 6.48
N GLN A 41 9.81 -2.32 6.23
CA GLN A 41 10.22 -1.00 6.72
C GLN A 41 11.03 -0.23 5.68
N ASN A 42 10.91 1.10 5.71
CA ASN A 42 11.62 2.01 4.80
C ASN A 42 11.41 1.66 3.32
N CYS A 43 10.23 1.14 3.00
CA CYS A 43 9.92 0.59 1.67
C CYS A 43 8.97 1.49 0.89
N VAL A 44 8.98 1.36 -0.43
CA VAL A 44 8.09 2.09 -1.33
C VAL A 44 7.31 1.10 -2.19
N ALA A 45 5.98 1.27 -2.25
CA ALA A 45 5.10 0.53 -3.16
C ALA A 45 4.33 1.49 -4.06
N TYR A 46 4.52 1.41 -5.37
CA TYR A 46 3.83 2.32 -6.28
C TYR A 46 3.51 1.72 -7.64
N LYS A 47 2.44 2.20 -8.25
CA LYS A 47 1.98 1.82 -9.60
C LYS A 47 1.93 0.31 -9.82
N ASN A 48 1.48 -0.44 -8.80
CA ASN A 48 1.22 -1.87 -8.90
C ASN A 48 -0.23 -2.12 -9.37
N GLY A 49 -0.48 -3.26 -10.01
CA GLY A 49 -1.77 -3.66 -10.56
C GLY A 49 -2.02 -3.16 -11.99
N TYR A 50 -0.97 -2.91 -12.75
CA TYR A 50 -1.04 -2.52 -14.14
C TYR A 50 -0.23 -3.44 -15.04
N LEU A 51 -0.73 -3.66 -16.25
CA LEU A 51 0.02 -4.30 -17.33
C LEU A 51 0.81 -3.23 -18.07
N MET A 52 2.12 -3.48 -18.24
CA MET A 52 3.05 -2.63 -18.99
C MET A 52 3.24 -3.16 -20.41
N LEU A 53 2.15 -3.51 -21.09
CA LEU A 53 2.15 -4.09 -22.44
C LEU A 53 1.94 -3.04 -23.55
N ALA A 54 1.59 -1.83 -23.17
CA ALA A 54 1.34 -0.69 -24.05
C ALA A 54 2.18 0.52 -23.61
N ALA A 55 2.11 1.61 -24.35
CA ALA A 55 2.79 2.87 -24.00
C ALA A 55 2.33 3.42 -22.64
N GLU A 56 1.04 3.21 -22.31
CA GLU A 56 0.47 3.60 -21.03
C GLU A 56 0.08 2.35 -20.21
N PRO A 57 0.21 2.41 -18.87
CA PRO A 57 -0.21 1.33 -17.99
C PRO A 57 -1.73 1.07 -18.11
N VAL A 58 -2.12 -0.18 -18.25
CA VAL A 58 -3.54 -0.58 -18.38
C VAL A 58 -3.87 -1.73 -17.44
N LYS A 59 -5.12 -1.79 -16.95
CA LYS A 59 -5.60 -2.91 -16.12
C LYS A 59 -6.01 -4.13 -16.93
N LYS A 60 -6.37 -3.94 -18.20
CA LYS A 60 -6.75 -5.01 -19.12
C LYS A 60 -6.30 -4.67 -20.53
N GLN A 61 -5.89 -5.69 -21.26
CA GLN A 61 -5.55 -5.56 -22.68
C GLN A 61 -5.97 -6.80 -23.44
N SER A 62 -6.62 -6.60 -24.59
CA SER A 62 -6.88 -7.67 -25.56
C SER A 62 -5.75 -7.73 -26.57
N LEU A 63 -5.16 -8.90 -26.70
CA LEU A 63 -4.11 -9.20 -27.67
C LEU A 63 -4.66 -10.19 -28.69
N GLN A 64 -4.24 -10.05 -29.94
CA GLN A 64 -4.56 -10.98 -31.03
C GLN A 64 -3.40 -11.97 -31.17
N PHE A 65 -3.70 -13.25 -31.05
CA PHE A 65 -2.73 -14.32 -31.22
C PHE A 65 -3.07 -15.11 -32.46
N PRO A 66 -2.12 -15.33 -33.40
CA PRO A 66 -2.34 -16.19 -34.54
C PRO A 66 -2.53 -17.63 -34.06
N THR A 67 -3.53 -18.28 -34.60
CA THR A 67 -3.80 -19.70 -34.41
C THR A 67 -3.76 -20.40 -35.76
N VAL A 68 -3.30 -21.62 -35.75
CA VAL A 68 -3.30 -22.51 -36.92
C VAL A 68 -4.12 -23.72 -36.55
N THR A 69 -5.11 -24.02 -37.36
CA THR A 69 -5.90 -25.25 -37.27
C THR A 69 -5.67 -26.10 -38.50
N CYS A 70 -5.58 -27.41 -38.32
CA CYS A 70 -5.49 -28.40 -39.39
C CYS A 70 -6.79 -29.19 -39.38
N ASP A 71 -7.45 -29.29 -40.53
CA ASP A 71 -8.61 -30.16 -40.67
C ASP A 71 -8.22 -31.63 -40.90
N ASP A 72 -9.20 -32.52 -40.95
CA ASP A 72 -8.98 -33.96 -41.12
C ASP A 72 -8.38 -34.32 -42.50
N ASP A 73 -8.47 -33.45 -43.47
CA ASP A 73 -7.91 -33.56 -44.79
C ASP A 73 -6.49 -32.99 -44.89
N GLY A 74 -5.96 -32.45 -43.80
CA GLY A 74 -4.61 -31.88 -43.70
C GLY A 74 -4.51 -30.44 -44.19
N ASN A 75 -5.60 -29.71 -44.41
CA ASN A 75 -5.55 -28.33 -44.83
C ASN A 75 -5.37 -27.42 -43.62
N LEU A 76 -4.45 -26.45 -43.75
CA LEU A 76 -4.17 -25.47 -42.72
C LEU A 76 -5.01 -24.22 -42.88
N SER A 77 -5.66 -23.81 -41.82
CA SER A 77 -6.34 -22.51 -41.75
C SER A 77 -5.70 -21.63 -40.68
N PHE A 78 -5.60 -20.35 -40.99
CA PHE A 78 -4.98 -19.33 -40.12
C PHE A 78 -6.06 -18.37 -39.64
N SER A 79 -6.11 -18.15 -38.35
CA SER A 79 -7.02 -17.19 -37.75
C SER A 79 -6.37 -16.47 -36.59
N ASN A 80 -6.97 -15.40 -36.08
CA ASN A 80 -6.55 -14.75 -34.87
C ASN A 80 -7.57 -14.99 -33.76
N VAL A 81 -7.06 -15.30 -32.56
CA VAL A 81 -7.89 -15.41 -31.35
C VAL A 81 -7.58 -14.23 -30.46
N ALA A 82 -8.62 -13.52 -30.06
CA ALA A 82 -8.49 -12.47 -29.06
C ALA A 82 -8.39 -13.08 -27.67
N VAL A 83 -7.29 -12.77 -26.96
CA VAL A 83 -7.10 -13.14 -25.56
C VAL A 83 -7.03 -11.87 -24.72
N THR A 84 -7.91 -11.74 -23.72
CA THR A 84 -7.86 -10.64 -22.78
C THR A 84 -6.97 -11.01 -21.60
N ILE A 85 -5.92 -10.25 -21.41
CA ILE A 85 -5.04 -10.32 -20.26
C ILE A 85 -5.47 -9.22 -19.28
N ALA A 86 -5.58 -9.55 -17.99
CA ALA A 86 -5.91 -8.60 -16.94
C ALA A 86 -4.83 -8.60 -15.87
N ALA A 87 -4.58 -7.44 -15.28
CA ALA A 87 -3.80 -7.29 -14.06
C ALA A 87 -4.52 -7.92 -12.86
N GLY A 88 -3.77 -8.21 -11.79
CA GLY A 88 -4.30 -8.71 -10.53
C GLY A 88 -4.89 -7.61 -9.65
N ASN A 89 -4.73 -7.76 -8.32
CA ASN A 89 -5.38 -6.86 -7.36
C ASN A 89 -4.75 -5.46 -7.32
N GLY A 90 -3.44 -5.36 -7.39
CA GLY A 90 -2.73 -4.09 -7.47
C GLY A 90 -2.69 -3.29 -6.18
N ASN A 91 -2.62 -3.97 -5.02
CA ASN A 91 -2.37 -3.27 -3.76
C ASN A 91 -0.88 -2.91 -3.63
N GLY A 92 -0.57 -1.86 -2.89
CA GLY A 92 0.82 -1.53 -2.55
C GLY A 92 1.38 -2.53 -1.55
N PHE A 93 0.87 -2.52 -0.32
CA PHE A 93 1.22 -3.42 0.76
C PHE A 93 -0.01 -4.24 1.18
N LYS A 94 -0.08 -5.49 0.72
CA LYS A 94 -1.12 -6.45 1.11
C LYS A 94 -0.61 -7.30 2.26
N MET A 95 -1.07 -6.98 3.47
CA MET A 95 -0.51 -7.42 4.74
C MET A 95 -1.19 -8.65 5.33
N GLY A 96 -1.73 -9.53 4.51
CA GLY A 96 -2.34 -10.77 5.01
C GLY A 96 -3.43 -11.35 4.14
N GLY A 97 -4.30 -12.18 4.72
CA GLY A 97 -5.43 -12.78 4.03
C GLY A 97 -6.21 -13.80 4.87
N THR A 98 -7.41 -14.13 4.40
CA THR A 98 -8.30 -15.20 4.93
C THR A 98 -8.63 -15.09 6.42
N ASN A 99 -8.64 -13.87 6.97
CA ASN A 99 -8.88 -13.59 8.41
C ASN A 99 -7.89 -14.28 9.37
N LEU A 100 -6.72 -14.68 8.88
CA LEU A 100 -5.68 -15.28 9.70
C LEU A 100 -4.78 -14.22 10.32
N PRO A 101 -4.43 -14.32 11.61
CA PRO A 101 -3.48 -13.40 12.22
C PRO A 101 -2.07 -13.63 11.67
N GLY A 102 -1.27 -12.58 11.55
CA GLY A 102 0.08 -12.63 11.02
C GLY A 102 1.07 -11.80 11.82
N ASN A 103 0.58 -10.93 12.70
CA ASN A 103 1.40 -9.98 13.46
C ASN A 103 2.38 -9.21 12.57
N HIS A 104 1.93 -8.89 11.34
CA HIS A 104 2.74 -8.18 10.36
C HIS A 104 2.86 -6.69 10.69
N LYS A 105 4.00 -6.11 10.39
CA LYS A 105 4.29 -4.70 10.64
C LYS A 105 4.69 -3.99 9.35
N LEU A 106 4.12 -2.82 9.13
CA LEU A 106 4.56 -1.86 8.13
C LEU A 106 5.07 -0.61 8.84
N LEU A 107 6.34 -0.29 8.64
CA LEU A 107 7.01 0.78 9.34
C LEU A 107 7.61 1.76 8.33
N ASN A 108 7.46 3.05 8.59
CA ASN A 108 8.18 4.11 7.89
C ASN A 108 8.21 3.94 6.35
N SER A 109 7.06 3.59 5.77
CA SER A 109 6.96 3.21 4.36
C SER A 109 6.00 4.10 3.58
N ILE A 110 6.16 4.15 2.26
CA ILE A 110 5.40 5.02 1.37
C ILE A 110 4.66 4.18 0.33
N SER A 111 3.36 4.45 0.14
CA SER A 111 2.53 3.80 -0.88
C SER A 111 1.79 4.83 -1.71
N TYR A 112 1.88 4.75 -3.06
CA TYR A 112 1.16 5.70 -3.91
C TYR A 112 0.82 5.15 -5.29
N ASP A 113 -0.23 5.70 -5.90
CA ASP A 113 -0.69 5.41 -7.28
C ASP A 113 -0.85 3.90 -7.59
N ASN A 114 -1.18 3.08 -6.62
CA ASN A 114 -1.48 1.68 -6.87
C ASN A 114 -2.92 1.52 -7.41
N ALA A 115 -3.15 0.52 -8.26
CA ALA A 115 -4.43 0.30 -8.94
C ALA A 115 -5.57 -0.15 -8.01
N ALA A 116 -5.27 -0.47 -6.76
CA ALA A 116 -6.24 -0.79 -5.72
C ALA A 116 -5.89 -0.04 -4.42
N LYS A 117 -5.53 -0.73 -3.36
CA LYS A 117 -5.30 -0.13 -2.05
C LYS A 117 -3.82 0.18 -1.83
N GLY A 118 -3.52 1.22 -1.07
CA GLY A 118 -2.15 1.54 -0.69
C GLY A 118 -1.64 0.58 0.38
N ILE A 119 -2.28 0.60 1.54
CA ILE A 119 -2.00 -0.26 2.70
C ILE A 119 -3.26 -1.08 2.98
N ASP A 120 -3.16 -2.39 2.88
CA ASP A 120 -4.30 -3.31 2.97
C ASP A 120 -4.03 -4.43 3.98
N SER A 121 -4.78 -4.46 5.09
CA SER A 121 -4.72 -5.61 6.00
C SER A 121 -5.18 -6.90 5.33
N ASN A 122 -5.93 -6.79 4.23
CA ASN A 122 -6.52 -7.90 3.49
C ASN A 122 -7.14 -8.94 4.42
N SER A 123 -7.96 -8.49 5.35
CA SER A 123 -8.63 -9.24 6.41
C SER A 123 -7.74 -9.86 7.51
N CYS A 124 -6.42 -9.66 7.51
CA CYS A 124 -5.56 -10.01 8.63
C CYS A 124 -5.92 -9.14 9.84
N PRO A 125 -6.25 -9.71 11.01
CA PRO A 125 -6.88 -8.97 12.10
C PRO A 125 -5.92 -8.17 13.00
N ASP A 126 -4.61 -8.29 12.83
CA ASP A 126 -3.60 -7.83 13.77
C ASP A 126 -2.44 -7.04 13.14
N VAL A 127 -2.68 -6.45 11.97
CA VAL A 127 -1.68 -5.63 11.26
C VAL A 127 -1.34 -4.36 12.05
N LYS A 128 -0.06 -4.03 12.10
CA LYS A 128 0.48 -2.81 12.72
C LYS A 128 1.06 -1.90 11.65
N VAL A 129 0.70 -0.61 11.65
CA VAL A 129 1.18 0.39 10.69
C VAL A 129 1.71 1.61 11.44
N TYR A 130 2.97 1.93 11.23
CA TYR A 130 3.62 3.05 11.94
C TYR A 130 4.35 3.97 10.97
N SER A 131 4.28 5.27 11.23
CA SER A 131 5.07 6.32 10.54
C SER A 131 5.06 6.17 9.02
N SER A 132 3.91 5.92 8.42
CA SER A 132 3.80 5.61 6.99
C SER A 132 2.91 6.61 6.25
N THR A 133 3.21 6.82 4.97
CA THR A 133 2.45 7.72 4.09
C THR A 133 1.79 6.93 2.96
N SER A 134 0.51 7.18 2.72
CA SER A 134 -0.24 6.59 1.61
C SER A 134 -0.95 7.67 0.80
N TYR A 135 -0.74 7.67 -0.52
CA TYR A 135 -1.16 8.77 -1.38
C TYR A 135 -1.80 8.28 -2.68
N ASN A 136 -2.92 8.87 -3.06
CA ASN A 136 -3.59 8.72 -4.37
C ASN A 136 -3.71 7.28 -4.92
N ASN A 137 -3.83 6.27 -4.07
CA ASN A 137 -4.15 4.94 -4.58
C ASN A 137 -5.60 4.92 -5.10
N GLU A 138 -5.90 4.21 -6.18
CA GLU A 138 -7.22 4.23 -6.80
C GLU A 138 -8.34 3.71 -5.89
N GLY A 139 -8.02 2.72 -5.04
CA GLY A 139 -8.92 2.25 -3.99
C GLY A 139 -8.72 3.04 -2.68
N TYR A 140 -8.69 2.36 -1.55
CA TYR A 140 -8.40 2.95 -0.26
C TYR A 140 -6.89 3.22 -0.12
N ASN A 141 -6.50 4.39 0.40
CA ASN A 141 -5.11 4.57 0.81
C ASN A 141 -4.79 3.66 1.99
N VAL A 142 -5.71 3.55 2.95
CA VAL A 142 -5.59 2.66 4.10
C VAL A 142 -6.85 1.82 4.26
N ALA A 143 -6.67 0.51 4.36
CA ALA A 143 -7.73 -0.45 4.57
C ALA A 143 -7.35 -1.41 5.71
N LEU A 144 -7.88 -1.16 6.89
CA LEU A 144 -7.77 -2.04 8.06
C LEU A 144 -9.15 -2.63 8.36
N TYR A 145 -9.33 -3.90 8.07
CA TYR A 145 -10.61 -4.58 8.20
C TYR A 145 -10.44 -6.09 8.38
N THR A 146 -11.47 -6.73 8.89
CA THR A 146 -11.61 -8.19 8.86
C THR A 146 -12.97 -8.57 8.31
N GLY A 147 -13.01 -9.64 7.53
CA GLY A 147 -14.27 -10.25 7.06
C GLY A 147 -14.97 -11.08 8.14
N ASN A 148 -14.28 -11.45 9.20
CA ASN A 148 -14.82 -12.20 10.32
C ASN A 148 -15.26 -11.25 11.44
N LYS A 149 -16.57 -11.01 11.56
CA LYS A 149 -17.14 -10.13 12.58
C LYS A 149 -16.92 -10.59 14.02
N SER A 150 -16.58 -11.88 14.22
CA SER A 150 -16.29 -12.46 15.53
C SER A 150 -14.79 -12.49 15.83
N ALA A 151 -13.92 -12.09 14.90
CA ALA A 151 -12.49 -12.05 15.14
C ALA A 151 -12.14 -10.98 16.18
N VAL A 152 -11.29 -11.32 17.10
CA VAL A 152 -10.60 -10.36 17.96
C VAL A 152 -9.59 -9.62 17.07
N THR A 153 -9.76 -8.32 16.92
CA THR A 153 -8.84 -7.50 16.15
C THR A 153 -7.84 -6.82 17.06
N ASP A 154 -6.60 -6.78 16.63
CA ASP A 154 -5.50 -6.11 17.33
C ASP A 154 -4.72 -5.18 16.37
N TYR A 155 -5.46 -4.38 15.61
CA TYR A 155 -4.85 -3.36 14.76
C TYR A 155 -4.21 -2.27 15.60
N ALA A 156 -3.05 -1.81 15.15
CA ALA A 156 -2.50 -0.56 15.67
C ALA A 156 -2.02 0.31 14.50
N ALA A 157 -2.21 1.61 14.61
CA ALA A 157 -1.67 2.59 13.71
C ALA A 157 -1.26 3.84 14.50
N ASP A 158 -0.05 4.32 14.25
CA ASP A 158 0.43 5.58 14.79
C ASP A 158 1.37 6.25 13.79
N GLY A 159 1.19 7.55 13.59
CA GLY A 159 1.97 8.29 12.62
C GLY A 159 1.61 8.00 11.15
N VAL A 160 0.36 7.68 10.85
CA VAL A 160 -0.07 7.41 9.47
C VAL A 160 -0.63 8.68 8.83
N ILE A 161 -0.14 9.00 7.63
CA ILE A 161 -0.75 10.01 6.75
C ILE A 161 -1.35 9.31 5.53
N SER A 162 -2.68 9.38 5.39
CA SER A 162 -3.38 9.14 4.15
C SER A 162 -3.75 10.47 3.53
N PHE A 163 -3.28 10.75 2.32
CA PHE A 163 -3.57 11.99 1.63
C PHE A 163 -4.02 11.75 0.19
N ARG A 164 -4.85 12.64 -0.34
CA ARG A 164 -5.31 12.61 -1.72
C ARG A 164 -5.31 14.00 -2.32
N LYS A 165 -5.15 14.05 -3.62
CA LYS A 165 -5.28 15.27 -4.42
C LYS A 165 -6.11 14.97 -5.66
N GLY A 166 -7.23 15.68 -5.78
CA GLY A 166 -8.09 15.59 -6.97
C GLY A 166 -8.79 14.25 -7.20
N THR A 167 -9.03 13.47 -6.14
CA THR A 167 -9.72 12.18 -6.23
C THR A 167 -10.82 12.03 -5.20
N ASP A 168 -11.87 11.25 -5.53
CA ASP A 168 -13.01 10.95 -4.66
C ASP A 168 -12.79 9.70 -3.78
N GLY A 169 -11.55 9.35 -3.51
CA GLY A 169 -11.20 8.17 -2.73
C GLY A 169 -11.72 8.23 -1.28
N LYS A 170 -11.72 7.09 -0.62
CA LYS A 170 -12.13 6.91 0.77
C LYS A 170 -11.24 5.92 1.47
N GLU A 171 -11.36 5.83 2.79
CA GLU A 171 -10.68 4.83 3.61
C GLU A 171 -11.62 3.71 4.04
N GLN A 172 -11.06 2.55 4.33
CA GLN A 172 -11.78 1.41 4.89
C GLN A 172 -11.22 1.05 6.26
N LEU A 173 -11.82 1.62 7.30
CA LEU A 173 -11.42 1.38 8.68
C LEU A 173 -12.56 0.66 9.41
N ALA A 174 -12.90 -0.54 8.96
CA ALA A 174 -13.96 -1.38 9.52
C ALA A 174 -13.41 -2.20 10.70
N LEU A 175 -13.06 -1.51 11.76
CA LEU A 175 -12.44 -2.10 12.94
C LEU A 175 -13.48 -2.74 13.84
N GLN A 176 -13.20 -3.96 14.28
CA GLN A 176 -13.91 -4.58 15.39
C GLN A 176 -13.42 -3.98 16.71
N SER A 177 -14.29 -3.82 17.66
CA SER A 177 -14.34 -2.90 18.78
C SER A 177 -13.10 -2.65 19.68
N GLN A 178 -12.06 -3.45 19.64
CA GLN A 178 -10.97 -3.29 20.61
C GLN A 178 -9.78 -2.41 20.11
N SER A 179 -9.64 -2.23 18.82
CA SER A 179 -8.52 -1.49 18.24
C SER A 179 -8.86 -0.06 17.80
N SER A 180 -10.10 0.38 17.93
CA SER A 180 -10.54 1.67 17.40
C SER A 180 -9.75 2.86 17.96
N THR A 181 -9.46 2.85 19.26
CA THR A 181 -8.66 3.91 19.91
C THR A 181 -7.20 3.95 19.42
N ALA A 182 -6.59 2.81 19.20
CA ALA A 182 -5.23 2.76 18.68
C ALA A 182 -5.13 3.24 17.23
N VAL A 183 -6.12 2.90 16.39
CA VAL A 183 -6.13 3.28 14.98
C VAL A 183 -6.55 4.74 14.78
N TYR A 184 -7.42 5.27 15.62
CA TYR A 184 -7.86 6.68 15.59
C TYR A 184 -7.05 7.57 16.54
N GLY A 185 -5.87 7.16 16.93
CA GLY A 185 -4.96 7.96 17.77
C GLY A 185 -4.64 9.34 17.18
N PRO A 186 -4.13 10.26 18.01
CA PRO A 186 -3.97 11.67 17.64
C PRO A 186 -2.97 11.95 16.51
N ASN A 187 -2.13 10.99 16.19
CA ASN A 187 -1.12 11.14 15.15
C ASN A 187 -1.49 10.48 13.81
N ASN A 188 -2.74 10.05 13.63
CA ASN A 188 -3.18 9.43 12.38
C ASN A 188 -4.11 10.37 11.62
N PHE A 189 -3.84 10.53 10.33
CA PHE A 189 -4.59 11.40 9.44
C PHE A 189 -5.17 10.55 8.31
N TYR A 190 -6.49 10.45 8.26
CA TYR A 190 -7.20 9.67 7.27
C TYR A 190 -8.03 10.55 6.36
N TRP A 191 -8.09 10.17 5.10
CA TRP A 191 -8.90 10.87 4.11
C TRP A 191 -10.39 10.75 4.44
N ASP A 192 -11.06 11.86 4.39
CA ASP A 192 -12.50 11.96 4.54
C ASP A 192 -13.12 12.37 3.20
N SER A 193 -13.91 11.46 2.61
CA SER A 193 -14.54 11.69 1.31
C SER A 193 -15.65 12.73 1.31
N GLU A 194 -16.24 13.03 2.46
CA GLU A 194 -17.29 14.04 2.59
C GLU A 194 -16.70 15.45 2.59
N THR A 195 -15.63 15.64 3.34
CA THR A 195 -14.95 16.94 3.43
C THR A 195 -13.83 17.12 2.42
N GLN A 196 -13.44 16.06 1.70
CA GLN A 196 -12.30 16.07 0.75
C GLN A 196 -10.99 16.53 1.43
N THR A 197 -10.81 16.13 2.69
CA THR A 197 -9.64 16.49 3.49
C THR A 197 -9.07 15.26 4.21
N SER A 198 -7.80 15.33 4.56
CA SER A 198 -7.17 14.36 5.45
C SER A 198 -7.00 14.97 6.82
N HIS A 199 -7.61 14.40 7.83
CA HIS A 199 -7.58 14.93 9.18
C HIS A 199 -7.55 13.85 10.24
N ASN A 200 -7.19 14.26 11.46
CA ASN A 200 -7.24 13.40 12.62
C ASN A 200 -8.69 13.25 13.10
N LYS A 201 -9.25 12.03 13.00
CA LYS A 201 -10.65 11.77 13.40
C LYS A 201 -10.90 11.77 14.91
N SER A 202 -9.86 11.70 15.74
CA SER A 202 -10.03 11.72 17.19
C SER A 202 -10.12 13.13 17.76
N THR A 203 -9.44 14.10 17.14
CA THR A 203 -9.40 15.48 17.60
C THR A 203 -10.06 16.46 16.63
N ASN A 204 -10.09 16.11 15.37
CA ASN A 204 -10.61 16.92 14.25
C ASN A 204 -10.01 18.35 14.17
N THR A 205 -8.81 18.54 14.70
CA THR A 205 -8.19 19.86 14.87
C THR A 205 -7.12 20.19 13.84
N VAL A 206 -6.53 19.17 13.21
CA VAL A 206 -5.43 19.34 12.27
C VAL A 206 -5.76 18.66 10.95
N THR A 207 -5.63 19.42 9.87
CA THR A 207 -5.84 18.96 8.50
C THR A 207 -4.52 18.95 7.72
N VAL A 208 -4.23 17.87 7.04
CA VAL A 208 -3.05 17.75 6.15
C VAL A 208 -3.21 18.71 4.97
N LYS A 209 -2.15 19.42 4.64
CA LYS A 209 -2.10 20.36 3.52
C LYS A 209 -1.12 19.88 2.46
N GLU A 210 -1.34 20.27 1.21
CA GLU A 210 -0.37 20.06 0.12
C GLU A 210 1.00 20.66 0.45
N SER A 211 1.03 21.84 1.09
CA SER A 211 2.26 22.52 1.52
C SER A 211 3.10 21.76 2.55
N TRP A 212 2.56 20.70 3.15
CA TRP A 212 3.32 19.83 4.03
C TRP A 212 4.30 18.92 3.28
N PHE A 213 4.13 18.75 1.97
CA PHE A 213 4.96 17.88 1.16
C PHE A 213 5.90 18.69 0.26
N GLU A 214 7.15 18.27 0.15
CA GLU A 214 8.13 18.86 -0.75
C GLU A 214 7.71 18.70 -2.21
N SER A 215 7.16 17.53 -2.56
CA SER A 215 6.60 17.24 -3.86
C SER A 215 5.42 16.26 -3.74
N LEU A 216 4.43 16.45 -4.61
CA LEU A 216 3.31 15.51 -4.86
C LEU A 216 3.32 15.03 -6.32
N ASP A 217 4.41 15.27 -7.06
CA ASP A 217 4.56 14.87 -8.46
C ASP A 217 4.99 13.41 -8.59
N THR A 218 4.02 12.54 -8.82
CA THR A 218 4.24 11.09 -8.97
C THR A 218 4.78 10.68 -10.35
N SER A 219 5.06 11.62 -11.25
CA SER A 219 5.71 11.36 -12.52
C SER A 219 7.21 11.04 -12.36
N VAL A 220 7.82 11.52 -11.27
CA VAL A 220 9.22 11.25 -10.94
C VAL A 220 9.33 9.97 -10.12
N ALA A 221 9.92 8.94 -10.70
CA ALA A 221 10.11 7.67 -10.02
C ALA A 221 11.24 7.74 -8.98
N PRO A 222 11.11 7.02 -7.84
CA PRO A 222 12.19 6.87 -6.88
C PRO A 222 13.43 6.22 -7.52
N THR A 223 14.61 6.66 -7.11
CA THR A 223 15.90 6.10 -7.53
C THR A 223 16.70 5.57 -6.34
N ARG A 224 17.91 5.08 -6.58
CA ARG A 224 18.85 4.69 -5.52
C ARG A 224 19.98 5.71 -5.44
N ASN A 225 20.31 6.12 -4.22
CA ASN A 225 21.54 6.84 -3.91
C ASN A 225 22.75 5.89 -4.00
N ALA A 226 23.95 6.46 -4.00
CA ALA A 226 25.20 5.68 -4.07
C ALA A 226 25.38 4.72 -2.87
N ASP A 227 24.82 5.04 -1.72
CA ASP A 227 24.82 4.19 -0.52
C ASP A 227 23.71 3.11 -0.50
N GLY A 228 22.89 3.05 -1.57
CA GLY A 228 21.79 2.11 -1.71
C GLY A 228 20.47 2.57 -1.09
N SER A 229 20.44 3.68 -0.36
CA SER A 229 19.19 4.25 0.16
C SER A 229 18.23 4.69 -0.96
N ILE A 230 16.94 4.79 -0.67
CA ILE A 230 15.95 5.24 -1.62
C ILE A 230 15.95 6.76 -1.69
N ASN A 231 16.04 7.31 -2.89
CA ASN A 231 15.86 8.73 -3.16
C ASN A 231 14.45 8.97 -3.71
N MET A 232 13.63 9.64 -2.95
CA MET A 232 12.25 10.01 -3.32
C MET A 232 12.18 11.31 -4.15
N HIS A 233 13.29 12.02 -4.37
CA HIS A 233 13.31 13.33 -5.04
C HIS A 233 12.31 14.33 -4.43
N GLY A 234 12.14 14.31 -3.12
CA GLY A 234 11.17 15.10 -2.39
C GLY A 234 9.73 14.57 -2.41
N LEU A 235 9.41 13.59 -3.27
CA LEU A 235 8.06 13.05 -3.37
C LEU A 235 7.59 12.48 -2.03
N LEU A 236 6.46 13.04 -1.52
CA LEU A 236 5.81 12.67 -0.26
C LEU A 236 6.70 12.83 0.99
N LEU A 237 7.84 13.50 0.87
CA LEU A 237 8.66 13.92 2.00
C LEU A 237 8.10 15.22 2.59
N LEU A 238 8.22 15.40 3.91
CA LEU A 238 7.62 16.53 4.60
C LEU A 238 8.51 17.77 4.53
N THR A 239 7.92 18.92 4.24
CA THR A 239 8.55 20.23 4.40
C THR A 239 8.78 20.58 5.88
N ALA A 240 9.50 21.67 6.16
CA ALA A 240 9.63 22.17 7.53
C ALA A 240 8.26 22.48 8.18
N GLU A 241 7.28 22.95 7.39
CA GLU A 241 5.89 23.16 7.85
C GLU A 241 5.27 21.81 8.26
N GLY A 242 5.34 20.79 7.40
CA GLY A 242 4.80 19.47 7.70
C GLY A 242 5.46 18.83 8.91
N LEU A 243 6.80 18.90 9.00
CA LEU A 243 7.57 18.38 10.14
C LEU A 243 7.20 19.06 11.46
N ALA A 244 6.88 20.35 11.45
CA ALA A 244 6.45 21.09 12.62
C ALA A 244 4.97 20.82 12.99
N ALA A 245 4.14 20.50 11.99
CA ALA A 245 2.69 20.33 12.19
C ALA A 245 2.32 18.94 12.74
N THR A 246 3.13 17.91 12.48
CA THR A 246 2.80 16.53 12.86
C THR A 246 4.04 15.67 13.10
N ASP A 247 3.87 14.62 13.90
CA ASP A 247 4.84 13.52 14.04
C ASP A 247 4.50 12.33 13.11
N ALA A 248 3.54 12.48 12.20
CA ALA A 248 3.11 11.42 11.29
C ALA A 248 3.88 11.45 9.96
N GLY A 249 3.64 10.40 9.16
CA GLY A 249 4.23 10.20 7.84
C GLY A 249 5.57 9.47 7.86
N ALA A 250 5.99 9.00 6.69
CA ALA A 250 7.31 8.41 6.50
C ALA A 250 8.36 9.51 6.62
N ARG A 251 9.27 9.36 7.58
CA ARG A 251 10.30 10.34 7.93
C ARG A 251 11.49 9.68 8.62
N GLY A 252 12.49 10.47 8.98
CA GLY A 252 13.69 9.97 9.64
C GLY A 252 14.85 9.73 8.67
N SER A 253 15.91 9.15 9.18
CA SER A 253 17.19 9.00 8.47
C SER A 253 17.07 8.22 7.14
N ALA A 254 16.16 7.24 7.08
CA ALA A 254 15.91 6.50 5.84
C ALA A 254 15.42 7.38 4.67
N TRP A 255 14.85 8.53 4.98
CA TRP A 255 14.31 9.49 4.02
C TRP A 255 15.07 10.83 4.02
N GLY A 256 16.22 10.88 4.70
CA GLY A 256 17.00 12.12 4.84
C GLY A 256 16.28 13.20 5.66
N GLN A 257 15.37 12.82 6.53
CA GLN A 257 14.56 13.74 7.35
C GLN A 257 14.78 13.52 8.85
N PRO A 258 14.44 14.51 9.70
CA PRO A 258 14.44 14.33 11.14
C PRO A 258 13.50 13.21 11.59
N GLU A 259 13.89 12.48 12.64
CA GLU A 259 13.02 11.50 13.29
C GLU A 259 11.78 12.18 13.90
N ALA A 260 10.68 11.41 14.03
CA ALA A 260 9.51 11.88 14.75
C ALA A 260 9.85 12.07 16.24
N ALA A 261 9.40 13.19 16.83
CA ALA A 261 9.68 13.49 18.24
C ALA A 261 9.07 12.45 19.21
N LYS A 262 8.02 11.75 18.76
CA LYS A 262 7.24 10.77 19.53
C LYS A 262 7.19 9.39 18.89
N ALA A 263 8.16 9.05 18.02
CA ALA A 263 8.19 7.73 17.40
C ALA A 263 8.28 6.64 18.47
N THR A 264 7.12 6.16 18.89
CA THR A 264 7.02 5.01 19.80
C THR A 264 6.81 3.77 18.92
N ILE A 265 7.90 3.23 18.41
CA ILE A 265 7.88 1.86 17.87
C ILE A 265 7.67 0.95 19.08
N ARG A 266 6.46 0.47 19.26
CA ARG A 266 6.08 -0.51 20.30
C ARG A 266 6.03 -1.90 19.74
#